data_19458f023a550e44fdb429f0b49fdfd0
#
_entry.id   19458f023a550e44fdb429f0b49fdfd0
#
_cell.length_a   1.000
_cell.length_b   1.000
_cell.length_c   1.000
_cell.angle_alpha   90.00
_cell.angle_beta   90.00
_cell.angle_gamma   90.00
#
_symmetry.space_group_name_H-M   'P 1'
#
loop_
_entity.id
_entity.type
_entity.pdbx_description
1 polymer ?
#
loop_
_entity_poly.entity_id
_entity_poly.type
_entity_poly.pdbx_seq_one_letter_code
_entity_poly.pdbx_strand_id
1 'polypeptide(L)'
;MGRSRLIKDKWQIVETAFTLIEAEGLENLSARKLAKNLGISTMTLYNYVPNMAAIEKEVVLMGFSKLYRRILDEVENRRGELGQNGIRSFCRISAWEKIAFAENYSEIYTLMFDPKRSALKKDLELMPFYNYYNKISMVLKADDKKRESITKSISLFDYIINGIIIERSKERKKNYTEETSELIEYALECLF
;
A
#
# COMPACT_ATOMS: atom_id res chain seq x y z
N MET A 1 30.21 -9.38 -27.52
CA MET A 1 29.86 -10.21 -26.34
C MET A 1 29.34 -9.28 -25.25
N GLY A 2 28.00 -9.14 -25.15
CA GLY A 2 27.37 -8.32 -24.12
C GLY A 2 27.51 -9.01 -22.76
N ARG A 3 28.14 -8.35 -21.80
CA ARG A 3 28.13 -8.78 -20.39
C ARG A 3 26.67 -8.84 -19.93
N SER A 4 26.17 -10.04 -19.66
CA SER A 4 24.93 -10.27 -18.92
C SER A 4 24.99 -9.43 -17.65
N ARG A 5 24.10 -8.44 -17.49
CA ARG A 5 23.93 -7.77 -16.21
C ARG A 5 23.47 -8.82 -15.22
N LEU A 6 24.36 -9.24 -14.36
CA LEU A 6 24.02 -10.11 -13.23
C LEU A 6 23.00 -9.38 -12.37
N ILE A 7 21.81 -9.97 -12.18
CA ILE A 7 20.85 -9.53 -11.17
C ILE A 7 21.56 -9.60 -9.83
N LYS A 8 21.53 -8.50 -9.08
CA LYS A 8 22.20 -8.45 -7.77
C LYS A 8 21.43 -9.26 -6.72
N ASP A 9 20.09 -9.22 -6.77
CA ASP A 9 19.22 -9.91 -5.81
C ASP A 9 17.77 -10.04 -6.33
N LYS A 10 16.94 -10.75 -5.57
CA LYS A 10 15.51 -10.92 -5.79
C LYS A 10 14.77 -9.56 -5.82
N TRP A 11 15.25 -8.57 -5.06
CA TRP A 11 14.62 -7.28 -4.94
C TRP A 11 14.55 -6.52 -6.27
N GLN A 12 15.61 -6.58 -7.07
CA GLN A 12 15.64 -5.98 -8.41
C GLN A 12 14.58 -6.57 -9.34
N ILE A 13 14.28 -7.86 -9.20
CA ILE A 13 13.20 -8.53 -9.96
C ILE A 13 11.85 -7.96 -9.56
N VAL A 14 11.61 -7.81 -8.27
CA VAL A 14 10.34 -7.30 -7.72
C VAL A 14 10.13 -5.83 -8.09
N GLU A 15 11.17 -4.99 -8.01
CA GLU A 15 11.10 -3.58 -8.45
C GLU A 15 10.79 -3.46 -9.94
N THR A 16 11.43 -4.28 -10.78
CA THR A 16 11.16 -4.27 -12.22
C THR A 16 9.73 -4.73 -12.50
N ALA A 17 9.24 -5.75 -11.80
CA ALA A 17 7.86 -6.22 -11.92
C ALA A 17 6.86 -5.14 -11.47
N PHE A 18 7.12 -4.46 -10.35
CA PHE A 18 6.32 -3.34 -9.85
C PHE A 18 6.19 -2.24 -10.92
N THR A 19 7.31 -1.82 -11.52
CA THR A 19 7.33 -0.80 -12.57
C THR A 19 6.57 -1.24 -13.82
N LEU A 20 6.71 -2.51 -14.23
CA LEU A 20 5.99 -3.04 -15.40
C LEU A 20 4.49 -3.14 -15.18
N ILE A 21 4.05 -3.56 -13.98
CA ILE A 21 2.63 -3.62 -13.62
C ILE A 21 2.03 -2.22 -13.64
N GLU A 22 2.71 -1.25 -13.04
CA GLU A 22 2.20 0.13 -13.02
C GLU A 22 2.11 0.75 -14.41
N ALA A 23 3.06 0.44 -15.29
CA ALA A 23 3.09 0.99 -16.65
C ALA A 23 2.08 0.33 -17.61
N GLU A 24 1.79 -0.96 -17.43
CA GLU A 24 1.14 -1.75 -18.47
C GLU A 24 0.02 -2.67 -17.95
N GLY A 25 -0.23 -2.69 -16.66
CA GLY A 25 -1.19 -3.60 -16.00
C GLY A 25 -0.61 -4.98 -15.68
N LEU A 26 -1.24 -5.63 -14.69
CA LEU A 26 -0.85 -6.97 -14.23
C LEU A 26 -0.99 -8.04 -15.31
N GLU A 27 -2.03 -7.95 -16.15
CA GLU A 27 -2.33 -8.90 -17.23
C GLU A 27 -1.24 -8.95 -18.29
N ASN A 28 -0.44 -7.88 -18.40
CA ASN A 28 0.69 -7.79 -19.32
C ASN A 28 2.01 -8.26 -18.71
N LEU A 29 2.05 -8.61 -17.43
CA LEU A 29 3.24 -9.13 -16.76
C LEU A 29 3.44 -10.61 -17.15
N SER A 30 4.62 -10.94 -17.69
CA SER A 30 5.02 -12.31 -17.97
C SER A 30 6.50 -12.53 -17.67
N ALA A 31 6.88 -13.79 -17.40
CA ALA A 31 8.28 -14.15 -17.15
C ALA A 31 9.21 -13.73 -18.30
N ARG A 32 8.74 -13.86 -19.54
CA ARG A 32 9.50 -13.47 -20.74
C ARG A 32 9.72 -11.96 -20.81
N LYS A 33 8.68 -11.17 -20.52
CA LYS A 33 8.75 -9.71 -20.51
C LYS A 33 9.65 -9.20 -19.39
N LEU A 34 9.47 -9.74 -18.19
CA LEU A 34 10.27 -9.40 -17.03
C LEU A 34 11.75 -9.74 -17.24
N ALA A 35 12.05 -10.96 -17.72
CA ALA A 35 13.41 -11.38 -18.04
C ALA A 35 14.05 -10.49 -19.11
N LYS A 36 13.30 -10.11 -20.16
CA LYS A 36 13.76 -9.19 -21.21
C LYS A 36 14.13 -7.82 -20.64
N ASN A 37 13.30 -7.25 -19.75
CA ASN A 37 13.58 -5.96 -19.10
C ASN A 37 14.80 -6.00 -18.18
N LEU A 38 15.03 -7.15 -17.53
CA LEU A 38 16.20 -7.39 -16.69
C LEU A 38 17.48 -7.74 -17.47
N GLY A 39 17.36 -8.01 -18.79
CA GLY A 39 18.51 -8.43 -19.62
C GLY A 39 19.01 -9.83 -19.31
N ILE A 40 18.14 -10.74 -18.87
CA ILE A 40 18.45 -12.13 -18.50
C ILE A 40 17.56 -13.13 -19.25
N SER A 41 17.86 -14.41 -19.12
CA SER A 41 16.99 -15.49 -19.58
C SER A 41 15.86 -15.78 -18.58
N THR A 42 14.74 -16.33 -19.04
CA THR A 42 13.67 -16.82 -18.15
C THR A 42 14.14 -17.91 -17.21
N MET A 43 15.07 -18.75 -17.64
CA MET A 43 15.72 -19.76 -16.77
C MET A 43 16.47 -19.07 -15.62
N THR A 44 17.23 -18.02 -15.92
CA THR A 44 17.93 -17.22 -14.90
C THR A 44 16.96 -16.58 -13.92
N LEU A 45 15.81 -16.06 -14.41
CA LEU A 45 14.78 -15.50 -13.55
C LEU A 45 14.29 -16.51 -12.51
N TYR A 46 14.00 -17.75 -12.93
CA TYR A 46 13.51 -18.81 -12.04
C TYR A 46 14.55 -19.38 -11.09
N ASN A 47 15.82 -19.01 -11.22
CA ASN A 47 16.82 -19.29 -10.18
C ASN A 47 16.66 -18.40 -8.94
N TYR A 48 16.00 -17.25 -9.07
CA TYR A 48 15.77 -16.29 -7.97
C TYR A 48 14.37 -16.38 -7.38
N VAL A 49 13.38 -16.81 -8.17
CA VAL A 49 11.98 -16.85 -7.78
C VAL A 49 11.31 -18.13 -8.26
N PRO A 50 10.45 -18.78 -7.45
CA PRO A 50 9.90 -20.08 -7.80
C PRO A 50 8.86 -20.01 -8.95
N ASN A 51 8.11 -18.93 -9.07
CA ASN A 51 7.07 -18.74 -10.08
C ASN A 51 6.61 -17.28 -10.14
N MET A 52 5.75 -16.95 -11.10
CA MET A 52 5.19 -15.60 -11.26
C MET A 52 4.30 -15.19 -10.08
N ALA A 53 3.52 -16.09 -9.49
CA ALA A 53 2.68 -15.79 -8.35
C ALA A 53 3.51 -15.33 -7.12
N ALA A 54 4.71 -15.89 -6.95
CA ALA A 54 5.63 -15.43 -5.90
C ALA A 54 6.13 -13.99 -6.17
N ILE A 55 6.34 -13.61 -7.44
CA ILE A 55 6.71 -12.24 -7.81
C ILE A 55 5.54 -11.29 -7.53
N GLU A 56 4.33 -11.65 -7.93
CA GLU A 56 3.11 -10.86 -7.69
C GLU A 56 2.89 -10.63 -6.20
N LYS A 57 3.05 -11.67 -5.38
CA LYS A 57 2.99 -11.57 -3.92
C LYS A 57 4.00 -10.54 -3.40
N GLU A 58 5.24 -10.61 -3.81
CA GLU A 58 6.30 -9.69 -3.38
C GLU A 58 6.03 -8.24 -3.85
N VAL A 59 5.45 -8.07 -5.04
CA VAL A 59 5.04 -6.74 -5.54
C VAL A 59 3.95 -6.14 -4.64
N VAL A 60 2.95 -6.93 -4.23
CA VAL A 60 1.91 -6.48 -3.29
C VAL A 60 2.52 -6.09 -1.94
N LEU A 61 3.42 -6.92 -1.39
CA LEU A 61 4.11 -6.61 -0.14
C LEU A 61 4.98 -5.35 -0.26
N MET A 62 5.64 -5.15 -1.40
CA MET A 62 6.39 -3.92 -1.69
C MET A 62 5.46 -2.70 -1.74
N GLY A 63 4.29 -2.82 -2.38
CA GLY A 63 3.28 -1.77 -2.42
C GLY A 63 2.86 -1.32 -1.02
N PHE A 64 2.48 -2.26 -0.15
CA PHE A 64 2.14 -1.96 1.24
C PHE A 64 3.33 -1.36 2.01
N SER A 65 4.55 -1.88 1.81
CA SER A 65 5.75 -1.34 2.45
C SER A 65 6.01 0.11 2.07
N LYS A 66 5.87 0.46 0.77
CA LYS A 66 6.02 1.83 0.27
C LYS A 66 4.92 2.74 0.84
N LEU A 67 3.67 2.31 0.84
CA LEU A 67 2.54 3.09 1.36
C LEU A 67 2.71 3.35 2.87
N TYR A 68 2.95 2.32 3.67
CA TYR A 68 3.10 2.49 5.11
C TYR A 68 4.31 3.34 5.49
N ARG A 69 5.42 3.23 4.76
CA ARG A 69 6.57 4.12 4.97
C ARG A 69 6.19 5.58 4.76
N ARG A 70 5.48 5.90 3.67
CA ARG A 70 5.01 7.27 3.40
C ARG A 70 4.13 7.80 4.53
N ILE A 71 3.18 7.00 5.01
CA ILE A 71 2.30 7.37 6.13
C ILE A 71 3.13 7.67 7.38
N LEU A 72 4.10 6.81 7.70
CA LEU A 72 4.93 6.97 8.89
C LEU A 72 5.87 8.18 8.81
N ASP A 73 6.47 8.39 7.66
CA ASP A 73 7.34 9.55 7.41
C ASP A 73 6.54 10.84 7.56
N GLU A 74 5.31 10.89 7.05
CA GLU A 74 4.45 12.07 7.17
C GLU A 74 3.92 12.27 8.60
N VAL A 75 3.61 11.20 9.31
CA VAL A 75 3.24 11.25 10.75
C VAL A 75 4.41 11.80 11.59
N GLU A 76 5.63 11.37 11.31
CA GLU A 76 6.81 11.86 12.03
C GLU A 76 7.09 13.33 11.70
N ASN A 77 6.98 13.72 10.44
CA ASN A 77 7.15 15.13 10.01
C ASN A 77 6.15 16.07 10.71
N ARG A 78 4.91 15.60 10.96
CA ARG A 78 3.85 16.37 11.62
C ARG A 78 3.69 16.06 13.11
N ARG A 79 4.65 15.41 13.74
CA ARG A 79 4.55 14.97 15.13
C ARG A 79 4.18 16.08 16.12
N GLY A 80 4.69 17.31 15.88
CA GLY A 80 4.37 18.49 16.69
C GLY A 80 2.93 18.98 16.55
N GLU A 81 2.25 18.64 15.43
CA GLU A 81 0.89 19.05 15.10
C GLU A 81 -0.17 18.04 15.57
N LEU A 82 0.24 16.81 15.95
CA LEU A 82 -0.69 15.73 16.28
C LEU A 82 -1.53 16.01 17.54
N GLY A 83 -1.07 16.82 18.48
CA GLY A 83 -1.81 17.38 19.63
C GLY A 83 -2.67 16.35 20.39
N GLN A 84 -3.75 16.85 21.03
CA GLN A 84 -4.71 16.02 21.78
C GLN A 84 -5.58 15.11 20.86
N ASN A 85 -5.67 15.42 19.56
CA ASN A 85 -6.46 14.69 18.57
C ASN A 85 -5.61 13.72 17.73
N GLY A 86 -4.58 13.12 18.30
CA GLY A 86 -3.59 12.31 17.59
C GLY A 86 -4.18 11.22 16.67
N ILE A 87 -5.32 10.60 17.03
CA ILE A 87 -5.97 9.58 16.19
C ILE A 87 -6.58 10.20 14.94
N ARG A 88 -7.34 11.28 15.09
CA ARG A 88 -7.95 11.97 13.94
C ARG A 88 -6.88 12.45 12.97
N SER A 89 -5.82 13.08 13.50
CA SER A 89 -4.70 13.56 12.69
C SER A 89 -4.00 12.42 11.98
N PHE A 90 -3.76 11.30 12.66
CA PHE A 90 -3.19 10.10 12.06
C PHE A 90 -4.09 9.54 10.93
N CYS A 91 -5.38 9.40 11.18
CA CYS A 91 -6.32 8.91 10.17
C CYS A 91 -6.40 9.85 8.96
N ARG A 92 -6.40 11.16 9.19
CA ARG A 92 -6.36 12.16 8.11
C ARG A 92 -5.09 12.04 7.26
N ILE A 93 -3.92 11.95 7.88
CA ILE A 93 -2.65 11.74 7.19
C ILE A 93 -2.69 10.44 6.39
N SER A 94 -3.13 9.35 7.02
CA SER A 94 -3.26 8.05 6.37
C SER A 94 -4.18 8.09 5.14
N ALA A 95 -5.32 8.80 5.22
CA ALA A 95 -6.23 8.96 4.10
C ALA A 95 -5.57 9.66 2.92
N TRP A 96 -4.94 10.81 3.15
CA TRP A 96 -4.29 11.57 2.08
C TRP A 96 -3.09 10.85 1.47
N GLU A 97 -2.29 10.15 2.28
CA GLU A 97 -1.19 9.34 1.75
C GLU A 97 -1.66 8.14 0.93
N LYS A 98 -2.78 7.49 1.31
CA LYS A 98 -3.42 6.43 0.51
C LYS A 98 -3.92 6.97 -0.83
N ILE A 99 -4.57 8.13 -0.81
CA ILE A 99 -5.06 8.81 -2.01
C ILE A 99 -3.89 9.14 -2.94
N ALA A 100 -2.88 9.83 -2.43
CA ALA A 100 -1.70 10.20 -3.20
C ALA A 100 -0.95 8.96 -3.74
N PHE A 101 -0.93 7.87 -2.98
CA PHE A 101 -0.34 6.62 -3.44
C PHE A 101 -1.15 6.00 -4.57
N ALA A 102 -2.49 5.97 -4.45
CA ALA A 102 -3.38 5.45 -5.49
C ALA A 102 -3.33 6.27 -6.79
N GLU A 103 -3.14 7.60 -6.70
CA GLU A 103 -2.95 8.46 -7.86
C GLU A 103 -1.64 8.18 -8.60
N ASN A 104 -0.55 7.92 -7.84
CA ASN A 104 0.77 7.67 -8.40
C ASN A 104 0.97 6.21 -8.85
N TYR A 105 0.24 5.26 -8.23
CA TYR A 105 0.41 3.82 -8.41
C TYR A 105 -0.95 3.11 -8.48
N SER A 106 -1.78 3.50 -9.45
CA SER A 106 -3.18 3.05 -9.56
C SER A 106 -3.32 1.54 -9.79
N GLU A 107 -2.49 0.97 -10.64
CA GLU A 107 -2.48 -0.47 -10.93
C GLU A 107 -2.01 -1.28 -9.72
N ILE A 108 -0.96 -0.80 -9.05
CA ILE A 108 -0.44 -1.42 -7.83
C ILE A 108 -1.46 -1.30 -6.70
N TYR A 109 -2.10 -0.14 -6.53
CA TYR A 109 -3.11 0.06 -5.49
C TYR A 109 -4.29 -0.91 -5.68
N THR A 110 -4.79 -1.03 -6.91
CA THR A 110 -5.84 -1.99 -7.25
C THR A 110 -5.42 -3.43 -6.93
N LEU A 111 -4.19 -3.78 -7.25
CA LEU A 111 -3.62 -5.10 -6.95
C LEU A 111 -3.50 -5.38 -5.45
N MET A 112 -3.10 -4.38 -4.65
CA MET A 112 -2.96 -4.49 -3.20
C MET A 112 -4.29 -4.78 -2.50
N PHE A 113 -5.38 -4.21 -2.98
CA PHE A 113 -6.71 -4.30 -2.38
C PHE A 113 -7.64 -5.27 -3.12
N ASP A 114 -7.13 -6.11 -4.04
CA ASP A 114 -7.91 -7.18 -4.69
C ASP A 114 -8.37 -8.21 -3.64
N PRO A 115 -9.70 -8.42 -3.47
CA PRO A 115 -10.24 -9.40 -2.52
C PRO A 115 -9.70 -10.83 -2.71
N LYS A 116 -9.31 -11.19 -3.94
CA LYS A 116 -8.71 -12.49 -4.25
C LYS A 116 -7.35 -12.72 -3.57
N ARG A 117 -6.74 -11.64 -3.07
CA ARG A 117 -5.42 -11.64 -2.41
C ARG A 117 -5.49 -11.53 -0.89
N SER A 118 -6.66 -11.65 -0.30
CA SER A 118 -6.88 -11.59 1.16
C SER A 118 -6.01 -12.59 1.95
N ALA A 119 -5.58 -13.70 1.32
CA ALA A 119 -4.66 -14.67 1.93
C ALA A 119 -3.28 -14.07 2.30
N LEU A 120 -2.89 -12.93 1.70
CA LEU A 120 -1.64 -12.23 2.03
C LEU A 120 -1.70 -11.48 3.36
N LYS A 121 -2.85 -11.40 4.02
CA LYS A 121 -3.02 -10.68 5.29
C LYS A 121 -2.02 -11.13 6.36
N LYS A 122 -1.78 -12.44 6.46
CA LYS A 122 -0.80 -13.00 7.42
C LYS A 122 0.63 -12.55 7.13
N ASP A 123 1.00 -12.45 5.85
CA ASP A 123 2.33 -11.97 5.46
C ASP A 123 2.50 -10.48 5.76
N LEU A 124 1.44 -9.68 5.59
CA LEU A 124 1.42 -8.26 5.95
C LEU A 124 1.60 -8.06 7.47
N GLU A 125 0.95 -8.89 8.30
CA GLU A 125 1.06 -8.84 9.76
C GLU A 125 2.50 -9.06 10.26
N LEU A 126 3.33 -9.75 9.48
CA LEU A 126 4.74 -9.97 9.78
C LEU A 126 5.65 -8.79 9.38
N MET A 127 5.13 -7.84 8.60
CA MET A 127 5.92 -6.69 8.17
C MET A 127 6.13 -5.68 9.32
N PRO A 128 7.36 -5.16 9.51
CA PRO A 128 7.66 -4.21 10.59
C PRO A 128 6.76 -2.97 10.57
N PHE A 129 6.39 -2.49 9.39
CA PHE A 129 5.53 -1.31 9.22
C PHE A 129 4.08 -1.57 9.63
N TYR A 130 3.55 -2.76 9.35
CA TYR A 130 2.21 -3.14 9.79
C TYR A 130 2.11 -3.19 11.31
N ASN A 131 3.12 -3.73 11.97
CA ASN A 131 3.19 -3.76 13.43
C ASN A 131 3.26 -2.35 14.05
N TYR A 132 3.92 -1.40 13.37
CA TYR A 132 3.95 -0.01 13.83
C TYR A 132 2.58 0.66 13.69
N TYR A 133 1.89 0.47 12.57
CA TYR A 133 0.53 0.95 12.34
C TYR A 133 -0.43 0.45 13.43
N ASN A 134 -0.34 -0.83 13.79
CA ASN A 134 -1.11 -1.40 14.90
C ASN A 134 -0.65 -0.86 16.28
N LYS A 135 0.63 -0.56 16.46
CA LYS A 135 1.16 0.01 17.70
C LYS A 135 0.70 1.43 17.96
N ILE A 136 0.42 2.23 16.94
CA ILE A 136 -0.14 3.58 17.14
C ILE A 136 -1.50 3.48 17.85
N SER A 137 -2.31 2.49 17.53
CA SER A 137 -3.55 2.21 18.26
C SER A 137 -3.31 1.75 19.72
N MET A 138 -2.16 1.15 20.02
CA MET A 138 -1.77 0.70 21.37
C MET A 138 -1.16 1.82 22.22
N VAL A 139 -0.54 2.84 21.61
CA VAL A 139 0.10 3.97 22.32
C VAL A 139 -0.94 4.93 22.93
N LEU A 140 -2.17 4.89 22.46
CA LEU A 140 -3.28 5.59 23.07
C LEU A 140 -3.62 4.87 24.37
N LYS A 141 -3.15 5.38 25.51
CA LYS A 141 -3.34 4.92 26.90
C LYS A 141 -4.83 4.72 27.27
N ALA A 142 -5.55 3.92 26.48
CA ALA A 142 -6.96 3.62 26.65
C ALA A 142 -7.12 2.25 27.31
N ASP A 143 -8.18 2.07 28.09
CA ASP A 143 -8.59 0.75 28.56
C ASP A 143 -8.91 -0.19 27.37
N ASP A 144 -9.01 -1.50 27.62
CA ASP A 144 -9.17 -2.49 26.54
C ASP A 144 -10.45 -2.30 25.73
N LYS A 145 -11.56 -1.86 26.37
CA LYS A 145 -12.83 -1.60 25.66
C LYS A 145 -12.71 -0.40 24.73
N LYS A 146 -12.04 0.65 25.19
CA LYS A 146 -11.80 1.85 24.39
C LYS A 146 -10.84 1.59 23.25
N ARG A 147 -9.81 0.76 23.46
CA ARG A 147 -8.91 0.29 22.37
C ARG A 147 -9.66 -0.49 21.30
N GLU A 148 -10.54 -1.43 21.71
CA GLU A 148 -11.34 -2.20 20.77
C GLU A 148 -12.25 -1.31 19.91
N SER A 149 -12.92 -0.34 20.54
CA SER A 149 -13.77 0.64 19.84
C SER A 149 -12.94 1.46 18.84
N ILE A 150 -11.81 2.02 19.26
CA ILE A 150 -10.91 2.80 18.40
C ILE A 150 -10.41 1.96 17.23
N THR A 151 -10.03 0.70 17.46
CA THR A 151 -9.55 -0.20 16.39
C THR A 151 -10.66 -0.46 15.36
N LYS A 152 -11.90 -0.63 15.80
CA LYS A 152 -13.06 -0.76 14.89
C LYS A 152 -13.30 0.52 14.09
N SER A 153 -13.21 1.69 14.74
CA SER A 153 -13.34 2.99 14.05
C SER A 153 -12.26 3.19 12.99
N ILE A 154 -11.00 2.88 13.30
CA ILE A 154 -9.89 2.95 12.34
C ILE A 154 -10.15 2.01 11.16
N SER A 155 -10.56 0.76 11.43
CA SER A 155 -10.86 -0.21 10.36
C SER A 155 -12.01 0.25 9.47
N LEU A 156 -13.07 0.80 10.06
CA LEU A 156 -14.21 1.34 9.31
C LEU A 156 -13.79 2.54 8.48
N PHE A 157 -13.00 3.45 9.04
CA PHE A 157 -12.44 4.59 8.32
C PHE A 157 -11.60 4.13 7.11
N ASP A 158 -10.75 3.13 7.29
CA ASP A 158 -9.94 2.54 6.22
C ASP A 158 -10.80 1.95 5.09
N TYR A 159 -11.92 1.29 5.41
CA TYR A 159 -12.86 0.81 4.40
C TYR A 159 -13.52 1.95 3.63
N ILE A 160 -13.90 3.03 4.31
CA ILE A 160 -14.47 4.23 3.67
C ILE A 160 -13.47 4.83 2.68
N ILE A 161 -12.22 5.06 3.10
CA ILE A 161 -11.17 5.63 2.25
C ILE A 161 -10.89 4.75 1.03
N ASN A 162 -10.77 3.42 1.23
CA ASN A 162 -10.57 2.49 0.13
C ASN A 162 -11.77 2.49 -0.84
N GLY A 163 -13.00 2.61 -0.33
CA GLY A 163 -14.21 2.75 -1.14
C GLY A 163 -14.17 3.99 -2.02
N ILE A 164 -13.82 5.14 -1.45
CA ILE A 164 -13.67 6.42 -2.18
C ILE A 164 -12.62 6.28 -3.29
N ILE A 165 -11.45 5.71 -2.99
CA ILE A 165 -10.36 5.55 -3.96
C ILE A 165 -10.79 4.64 -5.11
N ILE A 166 -11.41 3.48 -4.82
CA ILE A 166 -11.84 2.51 -5.84
C ILE A 166 -12.93 3.10 -6.72
N GLU A 167 -13.90 3.81 -6.15
CA GLU A 167 -14.97 4.44 -6.92
C GLU A 167 -14.42 5.48 -7.90
N ARG A 168 -13.54 6.35 -7.43
CA ARG A 168 -12.93 7.41 -8.25
C ARG A 168 -11.97 6.87 -9.30
N SER A 169 -11.29 5.76 -9.04
CA SER A 169 -10.43 5.11 -10.04
C SER A 169 -11.23 4.66 -11.28
N LYS A 170 -12.49 4.25 -11.10
CA LYS A 170 -13.40 3.88 -12.21
C LYS A 170 -13.80 5.08 -13.07
N GLU A 171 -13.93 6.24 -12.46
CA GLU A 171 -14.34 7.46 -13.16
C GLU A 171 -13.19 8.15 -13.92
N ARG A 172 -11.94 7.65 -13.84
CA ARG A 172 -10.71 8.27 -14.37
C ARG A 172 -10.51 9.73 -13.92
N LYS A 173 -11.18 10.16 -12.85
CA LYS A 173 -11.00 11.47 -12.25
C LYS A 173 -9.76 11.44 -11.36
N LYS A 174 -8.67 12.03 -11.82
CA LYS A 174 -7.40 12.13 -11.09
C LYS A 174 -7.36 13.25 -10.04
N ASN A 175 -8.37 14.12 -9.99
CA ASN A 175 -8.38 15.23 -9.04
C ASN A 175 -9.33 14.91 -7.89
N TYR A 176 -8.78 14.67 -6.71
CA TYR A 176 -9.55 14.61 -5.48
C TYR A 176 -10.09 15.99 -5.18
N THR A 177 -11.41 16.11 -5.26
CA THR A 177 -12.14 17.36 -5.16
C THR A 177 -12.34 17.76 -3.70
N GLU A 178 -12.82 19.01 -3.51
CA GLU A 178 -13.35 19.53 -2.24
C GLU A 178 -14.33 18.54 -1.59
N GLU A 179 -15.20 17.92 -2.37
CA GLU A 179 -16.12 16.86 -1.94
C GLU A 179 -15.43 15.68 -1.25
N THR A 180 -14.25 15.25 -1.73
CA THR A 180 -13.49 14.17 -1.07
C THR A 180 -12.96 14.62 0.28
N SER A 181 -12.49 15.85 0.37
CA SER A 181 -12.03 16.43 1.63
C SER A 181 -13.18 16.51 2.64
N GLU A 182 -14.36 16.95 2.21
CA GLU A 182 -15.56 17.00 3.05
C GLU A 182 -15.98 15.61 3.55
N LEU A 183 -15.96 14.60 2.68
CA LEU A 183 -16.28 13.22 3.06
C LEU A 183 -15.28 12.64 4.07
N ILE A 184 -13.98 12.92 3.91
CA ILE A 184 -12.95 12.52 4.86
C ILE A 184 -13.19 13.16 6.23
N GLU A 185 -13.40 14.48 6.27
CA GLU A 185 -13.64 15.20 7.51
C GLU A 185 -14.92 14.74 8.19
N TYR A 186 -16.01 14.55 7.44
CA TYR A 186 -17.26 14.00 7.97
C TYR A 186 -17.08 12.60 8.57
N ALA A 187 -16.35 11.71 7.88
CA ALA A 187 -16.06 10.38 8.42
C ALA A 187 -15.23 10.45 9.71
N LEU A 188 -14.27 11.37 9.80
CA LEU A 188 -13.47 11.60 11.01
C LEU A 188 -14.32 12.12 12.17
N GLU A 189 -15.27 13.01 11.90
CA GLU A 189 -16.19 13.52 12.92
C GLU A 189 -17.14 12.45 13.46
N CYS A 190 -17.63 11.56 12.57
CA CYS A 190 -18.55 10.49 12.96
C CYS A 190 -17.87 9.36 13.74
N LEU A 191 -16.59 9.11 13.49
CA LEU A 191 -15.90 7.92 14.02
C LEU A 191 -14.99 8.19 15.21
N PHE A 192 -14.56 9.45 15.42
CA PHE A 192 -13.59 9.86 16.43
C PHE A 192 -13.99 11.16 17.13
#